data_c270b5b9eca1d2364d40017e759af79c
#
_entry.id   c270b5b9eca1d2364d40017e759af79c
#
_cell.length_a   1.000
_cell.length_b   1.000
_cell.length_c   1.000
_cell.angle_alpha   90.00
_cell.angle_beta   90.00
_cell.angle_gamma   90.00
#
_symmetry.space_group_name_H-M   'P 1'
#
loop_
_entity.id
_entity.type
_entity.pdbx_description
1 polymer ?
#
loop_
_entity_poly.entity_id
_entity_poly.type
_entity_poly.pdbx_seq_one_letter_code
_entity_poly.pdbx_strand_id
1 'polypeptide(L)'
;YGSGKTFLLYALKNHVLERNFVVSDVELSVDKRLVGNKGQGIAEYREILRNLATSGCPDQGALKPVLDKWISELENEVEQESGLIPGHESFDIKVSQKVHKITSSLEEKVNGFDFAKVLSIYYKGHRMGDDKLQQKAFRWMCGEYRTKSEAKSDLGVNLIITDDNWYDFIKLWAEFVVKAGYAGLYI
;
A
#
# COMPACT_ATOMS: atom_id res chain seq x y z
N TYR A 1 32.04 -16.94 5.47
CA TYR A 1 30.87 -17.75 5.17
C TYR A 1 30.31 -18.25 6.50
N GLY A 2 29.00 -18.07 6.80
CA GLY A 2 28.40 -18.56 8.04
C GLY A 2 28.35 -17.56 9.20
N SER A 3 28.38 -16.24 8.94
CA SER A 3 28.43 -15.19 9.97
C SER A 3 27.11 -14.95 10.75
N GLY A 4 26.09 -15.81 10.61
CA GLY A 4 24.78 -15.65 11.30
C GLY A 4 23.93 -14.48 10.79
N LYS A 5 24.33 -13.76 9.75
CA LYS A 5 23.57 -12.61 9.22
C LYS A 5 22.16 -12.97 8.81
N THR A 6 21.99 -14.06 8.07
CA THR A 6 20.66 -14.53 7.63
C THR A 6 19.78 -14.88 8.82
N PHE A 7 20.34 -15.55 9.84
CA PHE A 7 19.61 -15.86 11.07
C PHE A 7 19.18 -14.58 11.81
N LEU A 8 20.07 -13.61 11.91
CA LEU A 8 19.77 -12.34 12.57
C LEU A 8 18.68 -11.57 11.83
N LEU A 9 18.73 -11.50 10.49
CA LEU A 9 17.70 -10.86 9.67
C LEU A 9 16.34 -11.55 9.84
N TYR A 10 16.32 -12.89 9.86
CA TYR A 10 15.09 -13.65 10.10
C TYR A 10 14.52 -13.43 11.51
N ALA A 11 15.39 -13.43 12.52
CA ALA A 11 14.97 -13.14 13.90
C ALA A 11 14.42 -11.72 14.04
N LEU A 12 15.05 -10.74 13.37
CA LEU A 12 14.61 -9.35 13.34
C LEU A 12 13.27 -9.21 12.63
N LYS A 13 13.09 -9.87 11.48
CA LYS A 13 11.80 -9.90 10.76
C LYS A 13 10.69 -10.38 11.68
N ASN A 14 10.85 -11.53 12.32
CA ASN A 14 9.84 -12.07 13.22
C ASN A 14 9.54 -11.10 14.37
N HIS A 15 10.58 -10.51 14.95
CA HIS A 15 10.44 -9.56 16.05
C HIS A 15 9.64 -8.30 15.67
N VAL A 16 9.82 -7.75 14.46
CA VAL A 16 9.07 -6.57 14.01
C VAL A 16 7.66 -6.96 13.55
N LEU A 17 7.45 -8.15 13.00
CA LEU A 17 6.11 -8.67 12.68
C LEU A 17 5.25 -8.81 13.95
N GLU A 18 5.82 -9.35 15.05
CA GLU A 18 5.14 -9.44 16.34
C GLU A 18 4.76 -8.07 16.92
N ARG A 19 5.46 -7.01 16.52
CA ARG A 19 5.17 -5.63 16.90
C ARG A 19 4.23 -4.89 15.95
N ASN A 20 3.50 -5.64 15.13
CA ASN A 20 2.51 -5.12 14.19
C ASN A 20 3.09 -4.19 13.11
N PHE A 21 4.34 -4.43 12.68
CA PHE A 21 4.88 -3.77 11.49
C PHE A 21 4.46 -4.50 10.21
N VAL A 22 4.38 -3.74 9.12
CA VAL A 22 4.46 -4.30 7.77
C VAL A 22 5.94 -4.40 7.43
N VAL A 23 6.37 -5.55 6.95
CA VAL A 23 7.79 -5.83 6.67
C VAL A 23 7.97 -6.18 5.20
N SER A 24 9.06 -5.74 4.59
CA SER A 24 9.48 -6.21 3.27
C SER A 24 10.94 -6.62 3.29
N ASP A 25 11.19 -7.87 2.92
CA ASP A 25 12.55 -8.36 2.70
C ASP A 25 12.93 -8.16 1.24
N VAL A 26 14.00 -7.42 1.02
CA VAL A 26 14.54 -7.16 -0.31
C VAL A 26 16.01 -7.56 -0.36
N GLU A 27 16.37 -8.35 -1.36
CA GLU A 27 17.73 -8.77 -1.58
C GLU A 27 18.41 -7.84 -2.59
N LEU A 28 19.35 -7.02 -2.08
CA LEU A 28 20.15 -6.15 -2.91
C LEU A 28 21.26 -6.95 -3.60
N SER A 29 21.33 -6.88 -4.92
CA SER A 29 22.37 -7.51 -5.73
C SER A 29 23.08 -6.46 -6.60
N VAL A 30 24.14 -6.90 -7.29
CA VAL A 30 24.86 -6.02 -8.23
C VAL A 30 23.96 -5.49 -9.34
N ASP A 31 22.95 -6.26 -9.71
CA ASP A 31 21.95 -5.92 -10.73
C ASP A 31 20.74 -5.19 -10.16
N LYS A 32 20.59 -5.19 -8.83
CA LYS A 32 19.50 -4.53 -8.08
C LYS A 32 20.13 -3.53 -7.11
N ARG A 33 20.29 -2.29 -7.54
CA ARG A 33 20.85 -1.22 -6.71
C ARG A 33 19.76 -0.23 -6.33
N LEU A 34 19.80 0.24 -5.09
CA LEU A 34 18.92 1.31 -4.59
C LEU A 34 19.04 2.62 -5.41
N VAL A 35 20.15 2.79 -6.07
CA VAL A 35 20.41 3.95 -6.95
C VAL A 35 20.89 3.41 -8.30
N GLY A 36 20.01 3.44 -9.29
CA GLY A 36 20.34 2.98 -10.64
C GLY A 36 19.45 3.60 -11.70
N ASN A 37 20.02 3.75 -12.88
CA ASN A 37 19.31 4.16 -14.09
C ASN A 37 18.79 2.91 -14.82
N LYS A 38 17.78 3.04 -15.66
CA LYS A 38 17.29 1.99 -16.58
C LYS A 38 16.36 0.94 -15.95
N GLY A 39 15.35 1.35 -15.20
CA GLY A 39 14.31 0.44 -14.70
C GLY A 39 14.67 -0.27 -13.39
N GLN A 40 15.77 0.08 -12.73
CA GLN A 40 16.17 -0.53 -11.47
C GLN A 40 15.30 -0.05 -10.30
N GLY A 41 14.98 1.23 -10.22
CA GLY A 41 14.15 1.78 -9.14
C GLY A 41 12.72 1.23 -9.16
N ILE A 42 12.11 1.16 -10.34
CA ILE A 42 10.75 0.57 -10.46
C ILE A 42 10.77 -0.96 -10.21
N ALA A 43 11.85 -1.65 -10.54
CA ALA A 43 11.99 -3.08 -10.25
C ALA A 43 12.09 -3.31 -8.74
N GLU A 44 12.88 -2.49 -8.03
CA GLU A 44 13.01 -2.49 -6.58
C GLU A 44 11.68 -2.20 -5.89
N TYR A 45 10.99 -1.15 -6.33
CA TYR A 45 9.65 -0.81 -5.84
C TYR A 45 8.69 -2.00 -5.94
N ARG A 46 8.64 -2.66 -7.10
CA ARG A 46 7.78 -3.83 -7.31
C ARG A 46 8.15 -5.00 -6.41
N GLU A 47 9.44 -5.20 -6.17
CA GLU A 47 9.93 -6.25 -5.29
C GLU A 47 9.56 -5.94 -3.83
N ILE A 48 9.77 -4.70 -3.37
CA ILE A 48 9.33 -4.26 -2.04
C ILE A 48 7.84 -4.55 -1.82
N LEU A 49 6.98 -4.14 -2.74
CA LEU A 49 5.54 -4.34 -2.58
C LEU A 49 5.11 -5.81 -2.69
N ARG A 50 5.78 -6.60 -3.53
CA ARG A 50 5.52 -8.04 -3.64
C ARG A 50 5.87 -8.78 -2.36
N ASN A 51 6.98 -8.39 -1.74
CA ASN A 51 7.53 -9.05 -0.56
C ASN A 51 6.94 -8.51 0.77
N LEU A 52 5.93 -7.63 0.71
CA LEU A 52 5.25 -7.20 1.92
C LEU A 52 4.71 -8.39 2.70
N ALA A 53 4.97 -8.39 3.99
CA ALA A 53 4.53 -9.37 4.97
C ALA A 53 3.93 -8.69 6.19
N THR A 54 3.01 -9.34 6.86
CA THR A 54 2.40 -8.94 8.13
C THR A 54 2.33 -10.14 9.07
N SER A 55 2.00 -9.96 10.33
CA SER A 55 1.81 -11.08 11.25
C SER A 55 0.75 -12.08 10.78
N GLY A 56 -0.29 -11.60 10.07
CA GLY A 56 -1.34 -12.46 9.49
C GLY A 56 -0.99 -13.04 8.10
N CYS A 57 0.06 -12.54 7.45
CA CYS A 57 0.57 -13.01 6.15
C CYS A 57 2.11 -12.92 6.17
N PRO A 58 2.81 -13.86 6.86
CA PRO A 58 4.22 -13.71 7.21
C PRO A 58 5.19 -13.96 6.05
N ASP A 59 4.76 -14.64 4.99
CA ASP A 59 5.64 -14.99 3.88
C ASP A 59 5.87 -13.80 2.95
N GLN A 60 4.86 -13.48 2.13
CA GLN A 60 4.86 -12.35 1.19
C GLN A 60 3.45 -12.12 0.64
N GLY A 61 3.26 -11.04 -0.14
CA GLY A 61 1.98 -10.76 -0.80
C GLY A 61 0.95 -10.07 0.11
N ALA A 62 1.41 -9.48 1.23
CA ALA A 62 0.52 -8.84 2.19
C ALA A 62 -0.08 -7.49 1.71
N LEU A 63 0.22 -6.99 0.50
CA LEU A 63 -0.32 -5.72 0.02
C LEU A 63 -1.85 -5.70 0.05
N LYS A 64 -2.48 -6.73 -0.53
CA LYS A 64 -3.96 -6.82 -0.50
C LYS A 64 -4.50 -6.99 0.92
N PRO A 65 -4.00 -7.90 1.77
CA PRO A 65 -4.35 -7.96 3.19
C PRO A 65 -4.22 -6.63 3.96
N VAL A 66 -3.20 -5.83 3.67
CA VAL A 66 -3.03 -4.49 4.29
C VAL A 66 -4.15 -3.55 3.89
N LEU A 67 -4.51 -3.52 2.60
CA LEU A 67 -5.61 -2.69 2.09
C LEU A 67 -6.97 -3.15 2.61
N ASP A 68 -7.21 -4.45 2.64
CA ASP A 68 -8.47 -5.02 3.12
C ASP A 68 -8.63 -4.78 4.64
N LYS A 69 -7.54 -4.94 5.42
CA LYS A 69 -7.54 -4.62 6.84
C LYS A 69 -7.84 -3.14 7.08
N TRP A 70 -7.21 -2.24 6.33
CA TRP A 70 -7.49 -0.81 6.42
C TRP A 70 -8.98 -0.49 6.26
N ILE A 71 -9.63 -1.07 5.26
CA ILE A 71 -11.08 -0.86 5.03
C ILE A 71 -11.87 -1.42 6.21
N SER A 72 -11.59 -2.65 6.63
CA SER A 72 -12.29 -3.31 7.74
C SER A 72 -12.14 -2.55 9.06
N GLU A 73 -10.97 -1.98 9.36
CA GLU A 73 -10.75 -1.15 10.55
C GLU A 73 -11.62 0.13 10.51
N LEU A 74 -11.71 0.78 9.34
CA LEU A 74 -12.58 1.97 9.19
C LEU A 74 -14.06 1.61 9.36
N GLU A 75 -14.50 0.48 8.84
CA GLU A 75 -15.86 -0.03 9.01
C GLU A 75 -16.16 -0.32 10.47
N ASN A 76 -15.27 -1.03 11.17
CA ASN A 76 -15.37 -1.33 12.60
C ASN A 76 -15.43 -0.06 13.45
N GLU A 77 -14.57 0.94 13.15
CA GLU A 77 -14.60 2.22 13.85
C GLU A 77 -15.94 2.94 13.69
N VAL A 78 -16.52 2.93 12.47
CA VAL A 78 -17.83 3.56 12.23
C VAL A 78 -18.93 2.83 12.98
N GLU A 79 -18.91 1.49 13.01
CA GLU A 79 -19.86 0.69 13.77
C GLU A 79 -19.79 1.01 15.26
N GLN A 80 -18.59 1.02 15.84
CA GLN A 80 -18.38 1.31 17.27
C GLN A 80 -18.77 2.74 17.65
N GLU A 81 -18.42 3.74 16.83
CA GLU A 81 -18.68 5.15 17.12
C GLU A 81 -20.14 5.55 16.93
N SER A 82 -20.85 4.91 16.00
CA SER A 82 -22.17 5.36 15.59
C SER A 82 -23.29 4.35 15.78
N GLY A 83 -22.97 3.09 16.06
CA GLY A 83 -23.95 2.00 16.13
C GLY A 83 -24.60 1.68 14.78
N LEU A 84 -24.11 2.25 13.67
CA LEU A 84 -24.59 1.95 12.32
C LEU A 84 -23.97 0.64 11.85
N ILE A 85 -24.74 -0.12 11.07
CA ILE A 85 -24.30 -1.42 10.53
C ILE A 85 -24.06 -1.32 9.02
N PRO A 86 -23.19 -2.18 8.46
CA PRO A 86 -22.98 -2.29 7.01
C PRO A 86 -24.30 -2.47 6.24
N GLY A 87 -24.38 -1.87 5.05
CA GLY A 87 -25.57 -1.88 4.20
C GLY A 87 -26.55 -0.73 4.44
N HIS A 88 -26.31 0.12 5.41
CA HIS A 88 -27.06 1.34 5.62
C HIS A 88 -26.39 2.53 4.92
N GLU A 89 -27.14 3.35 4.18
CA GLU A 89 -26.56 4.49 3.45
C GLU A 89 -25.73 5.42 4.34
N SER A 90 -26.22 5.69 5.55
CA SER A 90 -25.50 6.51 6.54
C SER A 90 -24.19 5.88 7.02
N PHE A 91 -24.09 4.54 7.04
CA PHE A 91 -22.85 3.83 7.33
C PHE A 91 -21.82 4.09 6.24
N ASP A 92 -22.22 3.87 4.97
CA ASP A 92 -21.36 4.07 3.80
C ASP A 92 -20.85 5.51 3.69
N ILE A 93 -21.69 6.49 4.00
CA ILE A 93 -21.29 7.90 4.03
C ILE A 93 -20.21 8.14 5.08
N LYS A 94 -20.36 7.61 6.30
CA LYS A 94 -19.38 7.78 7.37
C LYS A 94 -18.04 7.10 7.07
N VAL A 95 -18.06 5.86 6.55
CA VAL A 95 -16.83 5.18 6.11
C VAL A 95 -16.15 5.98 5.01
N SER A 96 -16.90 6.46 4.02
CA SER A 96 -16.35 7.29 2.93
C SER A 96 -15.72 8.60 3.46
N GLN A 97 -16.29 9.22 4.48
CA GLN A 97 -15.72 10.40 5.13
C GLN A 97 -14.40 10.09 5.83
N LYS A 98 -14.30 8.93 6.52
CA LYS A 98 -13.03 8.49 7.13
C LYS A 98 -11.97 8.19 6.07
N VAL A 99 -12.33 7.50 4.99
CA VAL A 99 -11.44 7.28 3.84
C VAL A 99 -10.92 8.61 3.31
N HIS A 100 -11.83 9.57 3.05
CA HIS A 100 -11.46 10.89 2.55
C HIS A 100 -10.52 11.63 3.50
N LYS A 101 -10.76 11.58 4.81
CA LYS A 101 -9.86 12.20 5.79
C LYS A 101 -8.44 11.64 5.74
N ILE A 102 -8.29 10.32 5.58
CA ILE A 102 -6.99 9.67 5.46
C ILE A 102 -6.32 10.04 4.13
N THR A 103 -7.04 9.91 3.02
CA THR A 103 -6.49 10.19 1.69
C THR A 103 -6.11 11.65 1.54
N SER A 104 -6.92 12.60 2.00
CA SER A 104 -6.60 14.04 1.97
C SER A 104 -5.30 14.36 2.73
N SER A 105 -5.01 13.67 3.82
CA SER A 105 -3.74 13.88 4.55
C SER A 105 -2.50 13.39 3.78
N LEU A 106 -2.68 12.53 2.78
CA LEU A 106 -1.62 12.06 1.89
C LEU A 106 -1.48 12.96 0.65
N GLU A 107 -2.53 13.65 0.22
CA GLU A 107 -2.53 14.53 -0.96
C GLU A 107 -1.49 15.66 -0.86
N GLU A 108 -1.24 16.16 0.36
CA GLU A 108 -0.29 17.23 0.61
C GLU A 108 1.19 16.81 0.44
N LYS A 109 1.43 15.52 0.31
CA LYS A 109 2.78 14.96 0.15
C LYS A 109 3.23 14.96 -1.31
N VAL A 110 4.55 14.85 -1.51
CA VAL A 110 5.12 14.71 -2.86
C VAL A 110 4.51 13.46 -3.54
N ASN A 111 3.97 13.64 -4.74
CA ASN A 111 3.25 12.63 -5.51
C ASN A 111 1.99 12.07 -4.80
N GLY A 112 1.56 12.67 -3.68
CA GLY A 112 0.48 12.18 -2.84
C GLY A 112 -0.90 12.26 -3.47
N PHE A 113 -1.17 13.23 -4.33
CA PHE A 113 -2.49 13.44 -4.95
C PHE A 113 -2.98 12.19 -5.72
N ASP A 114 -2.18 11.69 -6.65
CA ASP A 114 -2.56 10.51 -7.43
C ASP A 114 -2.58 9.23 -6.56
N PHE A 115 -1.69 9.11 -5.58
CA PHE A 115 -1.70 8.01 -4.62
C PHE A 115 -2.99 7.96 -3.79
N ALA A 116 -3.38 9.09 -3.22
CA ALA A 116 -4.62 9.26 -2.47
C ALA A 116 -5.87 8.95 -3.32
N LYS A 117 -5.86 9.44 -4.57
CA LYS A 117 -6.91 9.15 -5.54
C LYS A 117 -7.03 7.65 -5.82
N VAL A 118 -5.92 6.95 -6.03
CA VAL A 118 -5.93 5.51 -6.30
C VAL A 118 -6.41 4.71 -5.08
N LEU A 119 -6.03 5.09 -3.86
CA LEU A 119 -6.58 4.50 -2.64
C LEU A 119 -8.11 4.67 -2.55
N SER A 120 -8.61 5.87 -2.88
CA SER A 120 -10.04 6.16 -2.92
C SER A 120 -10.77 5.32 -3.98
N ILE A 121 -10.14 5.11 -5.14
CA ILE A 121 -10.69 4.26 -6.21
C ILE A 121 -10.70 2.79 -5.77
N TYR A 122 -9.65 2.31 -5.10
CA TYR A 122 -9.60 0.96 -4.55
C TYR A 122 -10.76 0.72 -3.57
N TYR A 123 -10.95 1.63 -2.62
CA TYR A 123 -12.07 1.59 -1.68
C TYR A 123 -13.43 1.61 -2.40
N LYS A 124 -13.59 2.49 -3.41
CA LYS A 124 -14.82 2.55 -4.21
C LYS A 124 -15.12 1.22 -4.91
N GLY A 125 -14.09 0.59 -5.52
CA GLY A 125 -14.22 -0.74 -6.14
C GLY A 125 -14.65 -1.79 -5.12
N HIS A 126 -14.02 -1.79 -3.94
CA HIS A 126 -14.38 -2.69 -2.84
C HIS A 126 -15.86 -2.52 -2.44
N ARG A 127 -16.28 -1.29 -2.15
CA ARG A 127 -17.66 -1.00 -1.72
C ARG A 127 -18.72 -1.37 -2.75
N MET A 128 -18.43 -1.17 -4.05
CA MET A 128 -19.39 -1.44 -5.14
C MET A 128 -19.33 -2.89 -5.63
N GLY A 129 -18.43 -3.73 -5.12
CA GLY A 129 -18.16 -5.06 -5.66
C GLY A 129 -17.63 -5.01 -7.10
N ASP A 130 -16.98 -3.92 -7.50
CA ASP A 130 -16.37 -3.76 -8.82
C ASP A 130 -14.91 -4.25 -8.80
N ASP A 131 -14.75 -5.55 -8.97
CA ASP A 131 -13.43 -6.20 -8.98
C ASP A 131 -12.51 -5.62 -10.08
N LYS A 132 -13.04 -5.19 -11.20
CA LYS A 132 -12.25 -4.62 -12.29
C LYS A 132 -11.66 -3.28 -11.90
N LEU A 133 -12.46 -2.43 -11.28
CA LEU A 133 -12.00 -1.13 -10.79
C LEU A 133 -10.96 -1.31 -9.68
N GLN A 134 -11.20 -2.24 -8.77
CA GLN A 134 -10.27 -2.57 -7.69
C GLN A 134 -8.95 -3.11 -8.23
N GLN A 135 -8.98 -4.02 -9.22
CA GLN A 135 -7.78 -4.53 -9.88
C GLN A 135 -6.99 -3.45 -10.62
N LYS A 136 -7.65 -2.50 -11.29
CA LYS A 136 -6.97 -1.37 -11.94
C LYS A 136 -6.21 -0.53 -10.93
N ALA A 137 -6.85 -0.19 -9.80
CA ALA A 137 -6.20 0.54 -8.72
C ALA A 137 -5.02 -0.24 -8.14
N PHE A 138 -5.17 -1.55 -7.90
CA PHE A 138 -4.13 -2.42 -7.40
C PHE A 138 -2.92 -2.50 -8.35
N ARG A 139 -3.15 -2.69 -9.65
CA ARG A 139 -2.11 -2.66 -10.70
C ARG A 139 -1.30 -1.36 -10.67
N TRP A 140 -1.98 -0.22 -10.50
CA TRP A 140 -1.28 1.06 -10.41
C TRP A 140 -0.40 1.12 -9.16
N MET A 141 -0.93 0.72 -8.02
CA MET A 141 -0.18 0.66 -6.76
C MET A 141 1.05 -0.26 -6.85
N CYS A 142 0.94 -1.37 -7.59
CA CYS A 142 2.07 -2.26 -7.87
C CYS A 142 3.08 -1.72 -8.91
N GLY A 143 2.86 -0.52 -9.47
CA GLY A 143 3.74 0.06 -10.48
C GLY A 143 3.71 -0.67 -11.83
N GLU A 144 2.59 -1.30 -12.19
CA GLU A 144 2.47 -2.13 -13.40
C GLU A 144 2.01 -1.37 -14.65
N TYR A 145 1.58 -0.11 -14.49
CA TYR A 145 1.25 0.73 -15.65
C TYR A 145 2.51 1.14 -16.41
N ARG A 146 2.45 1.03 -17.74
CA ARG A 146 3.59 1.34 -18.61
C ARG A 146 3.54 2.77 -19.15
N THR A 147 2.35 3.34 -19.29
CA THR A 147 2.16 4.69 -19.84
C THR A 147 1.21 5.52 -18.98
N LYS A 148 1.47 6.83 -18.94
CA LYS A 148 0.57 7.78 -18.27
C LYS A 148 -0.81 7.82 -18.91
N SER A 149 -0.88 7.64 -20.25
CA SER A 149 -2.14 7.64 -21.00
C SER A 149 -3.06 6.49 -20.58
N GLU A 150 -2.51 5.28 -20.38
CA GLU A 150 -3.25 4.12 -19.87
C GLU A 150 -3.78 4.39 -18.46
N ALA A 151 -2.92 4.85 -17.55
CA ALA A 151 -3.31 5.15 -16.17
C ALA A 151 -4.36 6.27 -16.10
N LYS A 152 -4.24 7.29 -16.97
CA LYS A 152 -5.22 8.37 -17.05
C LYS A 152 -6.57 7.88 -17.57
N SER A 153 -6.57 7.02 -18.58
CA SER A 153 -7.81 6.44 -19.13
C SER A 153 -8.52 5.56 -18.10
N ASP A 154 -7.76 4.76 -17.36
CA ASP A 154 -8.29 3.76 -16.43
C ASP A 154 -8.71 4.35 -15.08
N LEU A 155 -7.92 5.28 -14.54
CA LEU A 155 -8.04 5.78 -13.16
C LEU A 155 -8.12 7.32 -13.08
N GLY A 156 -7.94 8.02 -14.19
CA GLY A 156 -7.91 9.48 -14.20
C GLY A 156 -6.70 10.09 -13.48
N VAL A 157 -5.64 9.33 -13.26
CA VAL A 157 -4.39 9.80 -12.66
C VAL A 157 -3.43 10.36 -13.71
N ASN A 158 -2.52 11.23 -13.31
CA ASN A 158 -1.55 11.85 -14.21
C ASN A 158 -0.15 11.25 -14.09
N LEU A 159 0.11 10.52 -13.01
CA LEU A 159 1.40 9.89 -12.72
C LEU A 159 1.31 8.38 -12.84
N ILE A 160 2.45 7.79 -13.16
CA ILE A 160 2.74 6.38 -12.96
C ILE A 160 4.03 6.29 -12.14
N ILE A 161 4.25 5.16 -11.50
CA ILE A 161 5.44 4.91 -10.72
C ILE A 161 6.59 4.56 -11.66
N THR A 162 7.70 5.27 -11.53
CA THR A 162 8.89 5.21 -12.40
C THR A 162 10.17 5.24 -11.59
N ASP A 163 11.31 5.08 -12.26
CA ASP A 163 12.63 5.19 -11.62
C ASP A 163 12.87 6.54 -10.91
N ASP A 164 12.21 7.61 -11.37
CA ASP A 164 12.43 8.95 -10.83
C ASP A 164 11.60 9.24 -9.56
N ASN A 165 10.50 8.50 -9.33
CA ASN A 165 9.56 8.81 -8.25
C ASN A 165 9.23 7.64 -7.31
N TRP A 166 9.73 6.44 -7.58
CA TRP A 166 9.40 5.23 -6.81
C TRP A 166 9.63 5.38 -5.29
N TYR A 167 10.71 6.07 -4.91
CA TYR A 167 11.07 6.24 -3.51
C TYR A 167 10.07 7.16 -2.77
N ASP A 168 9.49 8.15 -3.44
CA ASP A 168 8.42 8.97 -2.86
C ASP A 168 7.16 8.13 -2.60
N PHE A 169 6.86 7.19 -3.49
CA PHE A 169 5.75 6.25 -3.27
C PHE A 169 6.04 5.28 -2.11
N ILE A 170 7.27 4.86 -1.88
CA ILE A 170 7.62 4.08 -0.67
C ILE A 170 7.37 4.90 0.60
N LYS A 171 7.71 6.19 0.62
CA LYS A 171 7.39 7.08 1.75
C LYS A 171 5.88 7.21 1.96
N LEU A 172 5.11 7.33 0.89
CA LEU A 172 3.64 7.35 0.98
C LEU A 172 3.07 6.04 1.53
N TRP A 173 3.63 4.89 1.14
CA TRP A 173 3.28 3.59 1.73
C TRP A 173 3.61 3.53 3.20
N ALA A 174 4.78 4.01 3.63
CA ALA A 174 5.16 4.05 5.03
C ALA A 174 4.18 4.89 5.88
N GLU A 175 3.71 6.02 5.37
CA GLU A 175 2.68 6.83 6.03
C GLU A 175 1.31 6.15 6.00
N PHE A 176 0.94 5.53 4.88
CA PHE A 176 -0.34 4.85 4.73
C PHE A 176 -0.49 3.66 5.68
N VAL A 177 0.54 2.80 5.83
CA VAL A 177 0.45 1.62 6.71
C VAL A 177 0.24 2.00 8.16
N VAL A 178 0.79 3.15 8.61
CA VAL A 178 0.50 3.69 9.96
C VAL A 178 -0.98 4.07 10.08
N LYS A 179 -1.55 4.70 9.05
CA LYS A 179 -2.98 5.04 9.01
C LYS A 179 -3.89 3.82 8.87
N ALA A 180 -3.36 2.71 8.38
CA ALA A 180 -4.03 1.41 8.29
C ALA A 180 -3.87 0.57 9.59
N GLY A 181 -3.43 1.20 10.69
CA GLY A 181 -3.37 0.57 12.01
C GLY A 181 -2.13 -0.28 12.27
N TYR A 182 -1.08 -0.18 11.42
CA TYR A 182 0.21 -0.81 11.68
C TYR A 182 1.18 0.14 12.39
N ALA A 183 2.19 -0.43 13.04
CA ALA A 183 3.22 0.35 13.73
C ALA A 183 4.14 1.11 12.75
N GLY A 184 4.31 0.61 11.54
CA GLY A 184 5.12 1.21 10.49
C GLY A 184 5.47 0.23 9.38
N LEU A 185 6.26 0.71 8.41
CA LEU A 185 6.86 -0.10 7.33
C LEU A 185 8.34 -0.29 7.64
N TYR A 186 8.78 -1.54 7.65
CA TYR A 186 10.18 -1.95 7.82
C TYR A 186 10.69 -2.62 6.54
N ILE A 187 11.76 -2.11 5.95
CA ILE A 187 12.39 -2.62 4.73
C ILE A 187 13.84 -2.95 5.01
#